data_4ef1d8dfde917b23bac37386630755cc
#
_entry.id   4ef1d8dfde917b23bac37386630755cc
#
_cell.length_a   1.000
_cell.length_b   1.000
_cell.length_c   1.000
_cell.angle_alpha   90.00
_cell.angle_beta   90.00
_cell.angle_gamma   90.00
#
_symmetry.space_group_name_H-M   'P 1'
#
loop_
_entity.id
_entity.type
_entity.pdbx_description
1 polymer ?
#
loop_
_entity_poly.entity_id
_entity_poly.type
_entity_poly.pdbx_seq_one_letter_code
_entity_poly.pdbx_strand_id
1 'polypeptide(L)'
;HQPSHACTRLAEKKQKNQSITYPYDILPEEKTEYEGYLNRGNFSKLYAWAIEKINPISEELLHKTDGQWVIYKQGTDRMKMVPTLVNYGTSWCIRGEATAKRYLEDNDLEVYYSFDEDDQPKIPRVVIVRNRQGISEVRGVAKQENLDPYIGNIVKEKLAEFGQEGKKFEKKSNDMKQLTLIEAKMRNQQELNKE
;
A
#
# COMPACT_ATOMS: atom_id res chain seq x y z
N HIS A 1 11.89 4.36 9.99
CA HIS A 1 10.53 3.80 9.95
C HIS A 1 9.87 4.00 11.30
N GLN A 2 8.92 4.92 11.38
CA GLN A 2 8.13 5.11 12.59
C GLN A 2 7.05 4.01 12.66
N PRO A 3 6.83 3.40 13.83
CA PRO A 3 5.74 2.42 14.01
C PRO A 3 4.40 3.08 13.67
N SER A 4 3.48 2.30 13.11
CA SER A 4 2.17 2.82 12.74
C SER A 4 1.49 3.44 13.98
N HIS A 5 0.77 4.54 13.80
CA HIS A 5 0.04 5.20 14.89
C HIS A 5 -0.87 4.25 15.68
N ALA A 6 -1.36 3.18 15.06
CA ALA A 6 -2.14 2.14 15.72
C ALA A 6 -1.31 1.36 16.74
N CYS A 7 -0.10 0.93 16.38
CA CYS A 7 0.80 0.21 17.29
C CYS A 7 1.26 1.09 18.47
N THR A 8 1.54 2.37 18.21
CA THR A 8 1.92 3.32 19.26
C THR A 8 0.77 3.55 20.24
N ARG A 9 -0.46 3.77 19.76
CA ARG A 9 -1.65 3.94 20.59
C ARG A 9 -1.98 2.70 21.41
N LEU A 10 -1.76 1.51 20.88
CA LEU A 10 -1.98 0.25 21.61
C LEU A 10 -0.94 0.05 22.71
N ALA A 11 0.32 0.38 22.46
CA ALA A 11 1.37 0.36 23.48
C ALA A 11 1.08 1.35 24.63
N GLU A 12 0.65 2.57 24.30
CA GLU A 12 0.25 3.58 25.28
C GLU A 12 -0.97 3.15 26.12
N LYS A 13 -1.97 2.50 25.49
CA LYS A 13 -3.14 1.97 26.22
C LYS A 13 -2.76 0.88 27.20
N LYS A 14 -1.83 -0.01 26.84
CA LYS A 14 -1.38 -1.07 27.73
C LYS A 14 -0.58 -0.54 28.92
N GLN A 15 0.27 0.47 28.72
CA GLN A 15 0.98 1.15 29.80
C GLN A 15 0.04 1.83 30.81
N LYS A 16 -1.16 2.22 30.36
CA LYS A 16 -2.20 2.86 31.20
C LYS A 16 -3.21 1.89 31.80
N ASN A 17 -2.97 0.58 31.74
CA ASN A 17 -3.92 -0.46 32.20
C ASN A 17 -5.33 -0.37 31.57
N GLN A 18 -5.43 0.17 30.37
CA GLN A 18 -6.68 0.24 29.62
C GLN A 18 -6.87 -1.01 28.77
N SER A 19 -8.12 -1.42 28.54
CA SER A 19 -8.42 -2.59 27.70
C SER A 19 -7.86 -2.37 26.27
N ILE A 20 -7.11 -3.35 25.77
CA ILE A 20 -6.57 -3.33 24.41
C ILE A 20 -7.73 -3.59 23.44
N THR A 21 -8.01 -2.62 22.59
CA THR A 21 -8.93 -2.82 21.47
C THR A 21 -8.09 -3.25 20.27
N TYR A 22 -8.30 -4.45 19.79
CA TYR A 22 -7.59 -4.97 18.63
C TYR A 22 -8.12 -4.29 17.36
N PRO A 23 -7.25 -4.00 16.37
CA PRO A 23 -7.65 -3.27 15.16
C PRO A 23 -8.50 -4.09 14.18
N TYR A 24 -8.66 -5.41 14.42
CA TYR A 24 -9.41 -6.37 13.60
C TYR A 24 -9.76 -7.60 14.46
N ASP A 25 -10.65 -8.46 13.98
CA ASP A 25 -10.95 -9.73 14.63
C ASP A 25 -9.76 -10.67 14.49
N ILE A 26 -9.05 -10.90 15.59
CA ILE A 26 -7.91 -11.82 15.65
C ILE A 26 -8.28 -13.06 16.45
N LEU A 27 -7.75 -14.21 16.04
CA LEU A 27 -7.95 -15.48 16.72
C LEU A 27 -7.30 -15.46 18.12
N PRO A 28 -7.80 -16.26 19.08
CA PRO A 28 -7.23 -16.28 20.44
C PRO A 28 -5.73 -16.58 20.50
N GLU A 29 -5.23 -17.50 19.67
CA GLU A 29 -3.81 -17.82 19.51
C GLU A 29 -3.00 -16.64 18.95
N GLU A 30 -3.55 -15.90 18.02
CA GLU A 30 -2.93 -14.71 17.45
C GLU A 30 -2.80 -13.58 18.45
N LYS A 31 -3.76 -13.45 19.39
CA LYS A 31 -3.69 -12.47 20.49
C LYS A 31 -2.45 -12.65 21.34
N THR A 32 -2.12 -13.89 21.65
CA THR A 32 -0.94 -14.22 22.47
C THR A 32 0.36 -13.81 21.78
N GLU A 33 0.48 -14.08 20.50
CA GLU A 33 1.65 -13.71 19.69
C GLU A 33 1.75 -12.18 19.55
N TYR A 34 0.66 -11.52 19.22
CA TYR A 34 0.54 -10.06 19.12
C TYR A 34 0.97 -9.37 20.40
N GLU A 35 0.43 -9.81 21.55
CA GLU A 35 0.79 -9.28 22.86
C GLU A 35 2.26 -9.57 23.22
N GLY A 36 2.78 -10.71 22.79
CA GLY A 36 4.20 -11.05 22.95
C GLY A 36 5.13 -10.04 22.29
N TYR A 37 4.85 -9.63 21.04
CA TYR A 37 5.61 -8.60 20.36
C TYR A 37 5.43 -7.21 20.99
N LEU A 38 4.19 -6.88 21.39
CA LEU A 38 3.87 -5.62 22.05
C LEU A 38 4.62 -5.46 23.39
N ASN A 39 4.64 -6.53 24.19
CA ASN A 39 5.30 -6.52 25.52
C ASN A 39 6.82 -6.40 25.44
N ARG A 40 7.43 -6.95 24.41
CA ARG A 40 8.88 -6.90 24.19
C ARG A 40 9.33 -5.58 23.56
N GLY A 41 8.40 -4.66 23.25
CA GLY A 41 8.71 -3.40 22.56
C GLY A 41 9.25 -3.60 21.14
N ASN A 42 9.05 -4.79 20.54
CA ASN A 42 9.57 -5.10 19.22
C ASN A 42 8.56 -4.68 18.14
N PHE A 43 8.42 -3.36 17.97
CA PHE A 43 7.45 -2.76 17.06
C PHE A 43 7.71 -3.12 15.60
N SER A 44 8.94 -3.35 15.19
CA SER A 44 9.27 -3.75 13.82
C SER A 44 8.71 -5.14 13.51
N LYS A 45 8.86 -6.11 14.43
CA LYS A 45 8.30 -7.44 14.28
C LYS A 45 6.78 -7.43 14.42
N LEU A 46 6.23 -6.63 15.34
CA LEU A 46 4.79 -6.45 15.47
C LEU A 46 4.18 -5.88 14.20
N TYR A 47 4.84 -4.92 13.58
CA TYR A 47 4.39 -4.32 12.33
C TYR A 47 4.43 -5.32 11.16
N ALA A 48 5.54 -6.08 11.02
CA ALA A 48 5.67 -7.12 10.01
C ALA A 48 4.60 -8.21 10.19
N TRP A 49 4.42 -8.69 11.41
CA TRP A 49 3.39 -9.65 11.76
C TRP A 49 1.97 -9.13 11.46
N ALA A 50 1.67 -7.88 11.84
CA ALA A 50 0.36 -7.28 11.57
C ALA A 50 0.08 -7.14 10.07
N ILE A 51 1.09 -6.81 9.26
CA ILE A 51 0.95 -6.75 7.79
C ILE A 51 0.65 -8.14 7.23
N GLU A 52 1.39 -9.14 7.67
CA GLU A 52 1.20 -10.52 7.21
C GLU A 52 -0.20 -11.05 7.53
N LYS A 53 -0.73 -10.73 8.71
CA LYS A 53 -2.05 -11.18 9.16
C LYS A 53 -3.22 -10.38 8.62
N ILE A 54 -3.01 -9.09 8.32
CA ILE A 54 -4.07 -8.21 7.76
C ILE A 54 -4.29 -8.47 6.26
N ASN A 55 -3.43 -9.22 5.60
CA ASN A 55 -3.55 -9.46 4.17
C ASN A 55 -3.99 -10.90 3.88
N PRO A 56 -5.30 -11.22 4.03
CA PRO A 56 -5.83 -12.55 3.85
C PRO A 56 -6.00 -12.95 2.37
N ILE A 57 -5.45 -12.16 1.42
CA ILE A 57 -5.59 -12.47 0.00
C ILE A 57 -4.81 -13.75 -0.29
N SER A 58 -5.54 -14.81 -0.65
CA SER A 58 -4.91 -16.06 -1.07
C SER A 58 -4.05 -15.85 -2.32
N GLU A 59 -3.03 -16.68 -2.51
CA GLU A 59 -2.21 -16.62 -3.72
C GLU A 59 -3.05 -16.80 -4.99
N GLU A 60 -4.07 -17.65 -4.94
CA GLU A 60 -5.01 -17.87 -6.05
C GLU A 60 -5.72 -16.58 -6.47
N LEU A 61 -6.18 -15.79 -5.50
CA LEU A 61 -6.79 -14.48 -5.77
C LEU A 61 -5.77 -13.45 -6.25
N LEU A 62 -4.50 -13.55 -5.85
CA LEU A 62 -3.44 -12.70 -6.38
C LEU A 62 -3.14 -13.00 -7.86
N HIS A 63 -3.34 -14.23 -8.31
CA HIS A 63 -3.21 -14.61 -9.72
C HIS A 63 -4.40 -14.13 -10.58
N LYS A 64 -5.57 -13.92 -9.99
CA LYS A 64 -6.70 -13.30 -10.69
C LYS A 64 -6.41 -11.82 -10.90
N THR A 65 -6.24 -11.45 -12.15
CA THR A 65 -5.90 -10.06 -12.52
C THR A 65 -7.08 -9.27 -13.10
N ASP A 66 -8.16 -9.97 -13.43
CA ASP A 66 -9.37 -9.32 -13.94
C ASP A 66 -9.99 -8.42 -12.88
N GLY A 67 -10.43 -7.25 -13.30
CA GLY A 67 -10.93 -6.26 -12.38
C GLY A 67 -11.32 -4.95 -13.06
N GLN A 68 -11.43 -3.90 -12.28
CA GLN A 68 -11.80 -2.58 -12.81
C GLN A 68 -11.11 -1.44 -12.07
N TRP A 69 -10.96 -0.31 -12.76
CA TRP A 69 -10.53 0.95 -12.20
C TRP A 69 -11.70 1.70 -11.58
N VAL A 70 -11.52 2.17 -10.35
CA VAL A 70 -12.44 3.08 -9.67
C VAL A 70 -11.73 4.41 -9.46
N ILE A 71 -12.37 5.50 -9.90
CA ILE A 71 -11.78 6.85 -9.85
C ILE A 71 -12.44 7.62 -8.72
N TYR A 72 -11.62 8.02 -7.75
CA TYR A 72 -11.98 8.94 -6.68
C TYR A 72 -11.46 10.32 -7.06
N LYS A 73 -12.35 11.18 -7.52
CA LYS A 73 -11.99 12.55 -7.92
C LYS A 73 -11.60 13.41 -6.75
N GLN A 74 -10.76 14.42 -7.00
CA GLN A 74 -10.47 15.48 -6.05
C GLN A 74 -11.75 15.95 -5.35
N GLY A 75 -11.72 16.07 -4.02
CA GLY A 75 -12.88 16.43 -3.21
C GLY A 75 -13.86 15.31 -2.90
N THR A 76 -13.63 14.07 -3.41
CA THR A 76 -14.44 12.91 -3.02
C THR A 76 -14.36 12.66 -1.52
N ASP A 77 -15.49 12.31 -0.90
CA ASP A 77 -15.49 11.89 0.51
C ASP A 77 -14.60 10.67 0.69
N ARG A 78 -13.62 10.82 1.57
CA ARG A 78 -12.67 9.76 1.93
C ARG A 78 -13.36 8.47 2.40
N MET A 79 -14.56 8.56 2.97
CA MET A 79 -15.32 7.40 3.45
C MET A 79 -15.80 6.49 2.33
N LYS A 80 -15.76 6.94 1.08
CA LYS A 80 -16.04 6.08 -0.08
C LYS A 80 -14.85 5.19 -0.43
N MET A 81 -13.62 5.59 -0.10
CA MET A 81 -12.38 4.90 -0.46
C MET A 81 -11.75 4.15 0.73
N VAL A 82 -11.61 4.80 1.89
CA VAL A 82 -10.87 4.26 3.04
C VAL A 82 -11.35 2.86 3.44
N PRO A 83 -12.66 2.56 3.56
CA PRO A 83 -13.14 1.23 3.93
C PRO A 83 -12.70 0.13 2.94
N THR A 84 -12.51 0.47 1.67
CA THR A 84 -12.09 -0.50 0.64
C THR A 84 -10.60 -0.85 0.71
N LEU A 85 -9.80 -0.05 1.41
CA LEU A 85 -8.35 -0.22 1.53
C LEU A 85 -7.90 -0.75 2.90
N VAL A 86 -8.72 -0.54 3.95
CA VAL A 86 -8.34 -0.80 5.34
C VAL A 86 -7.99 -2.27 5.60
N ASN A 87 -8.69 -3.20 4.99
CA ASN A 87 -8.54 -4.63 5.24
C ASN A 87 -7.38 -5.28 4.46
N TYR A 88 -6.71 -4.54 3.57
CA TYR A 88 -5.71 -5.10 2.67
C TYR A 88 -4.27 -4.74 3.03
N GLY A 89 -4.04 -4.27 4.23
CA GLY A 89 -2.71 -4.17 4.83
C GLY A 89 -1.72 -3.28 4.07
N THR A 90 -2.20 -2.24 3.42
CA THR A 90 -1.28 -1.32 2.75
C THR A 90 -0.35 -0.68 3.76
N SER A 91 0.96 -0.75 3.50
CA SER A 91 1.97 0.03 4.19
C SER A 91 1.83 1.54 3.90
N TRP A 92 1.06 1.89 2.88
CA TRP A 92 0.77 3.26 2.55
C TRP A 92 -0.22 3.88 3.56
N CYS A 93 0.15 5.03 4.12
CA CYS A 93 -0.63 5.71 5.16
C CYS A 93 -2.04 6.15 4.71
N ILE A 94 -2.40 6.02 3.42
CA ILE A 94 -3.67 6.45 2.86
C ILE A 94 -4.89 5.72 3.44
N ARG A 95 -4.69 4.56 4.07
CA ARG A 95 -5.74 3.89 4.84
C ARG A 95 -6.19 4.69 6.08
N GLY A 96 -5.38 5.66 6.53
CA GLY A 96 -5.76 6.58 7.60
C GLY A 96 -6.66 7.69 7.08
N GLU A 97 -7.82 7.91 7.71
CA GLU A 97 -8.80 8.92 7.29
C GLU A 97 -8.20 10.32 7.06
N ALA A 98 -7.31 10.77 7.95
CA ALA A 98 -6.68 12.08 7.86
C ALA A 98 -5.75 12.19 6.65
N THR A 99 -5.02 11.12 6.35
CA THR A 99 -4.12 11.08 5.19
C THR A 99 -4.92 10.97 3.89
N ALA A 100 -5.93 10.09 3.84
CA ALA A 100 -6.82 9.96 2.70
C ALA A 100 -7.53 11.27 2.36
N LYS A 101 -7.99 12.00 3.38
CA LYS A 101 -8.59 13.33 3.20
C LYS A 101 -7.62 14.28 2.50
N ARG A 102 -6.39 14.41 3.03
CA ARG A 102 -5.36 15.29 2.47
C ARG A 102 -5.00 14.93 1.02
N TYR A 103 -4.90 13.62 0.72
CA TYR A 103 -4.63 13.20 -0.66
C TYR A 103 -5.77 13.58 -1.60
N LEU A 104 -7.02 13.38 -1.19
CA LEU A 104 -8.20 13.70 -2.00
C LEU A 104 -8.50 15.21 -2.08
N GLU A 105 -7.92 16.02 -1.21
CA GLU A 105 -8.02 17.50 -1.33
C GLU A 105 -7.31 18.04 -2.58
N ASP A 106 -6.18 17.41 -2.95
CA ASP A 106 -5.31 17.92 -4.02
C ASP A 106 -5.19 16.98 -5.23
N ASN A 107 -5.67 15.74 -5.14
CA ASN A 107 -5.43 14.72 -6.16
C ASN A 107 -6.69 13.93 -6.51
N ASP A 108 -6.72 13.43 -7.76
CA ASP A 108 -7.52 12.28 -8.16
C ASP A 108 -6.78 10.99 -7.78
N LEU A 109 -7.50 10.00 -7.29
CA LEU A 109 -6.97 8.68 -6.97
C LEU A 109 -7.66 7.63 -7.83
N GLU A 110 -6.92 6.92 -8.67
CA GLU A 110 -7.42 5.84 -9.50
C GLU A 110 -6.95 4.51 -8.90
N VAL A 111 -7.89 3.75 -8.37
CA VAL A 111 -7.61 2.47 -7.69
C VAL A 111 -8.06 1.32 -8.59
N TYR A 112 -7.16 0.37 -8.84
CA TYR A 112 -7.52 -0.87 -9.50
C TYR A 112 -7.91 -1.91 -8.47
N TYR A 113 -9.12 -2.46 -8.62
CA TYR A 113 -9.61 -3.56 -7.82
C TYR A 113 -9.73 -4.81 -8.68
N SER A 114 -9.06 -5.89 -8.32
CA SER A 114 -9.35 -7.18 -8.92
C SER A 114 -10.61 -7.79 -8.30
N PHE A 115 -11.21 -8.72 -9.05
CA PHE A 115 -12.41 -9.41 -8.60
C PHE A 115 -12.09 -10.40 -7.47
N ASP A 116 -12.99 -10.50 -6.50
CA ASP A 116 -12.98 -11.53 -5.47
C ASP A 116 -13.61 -12.85 -5.96
N GLU A 117 -13.90 -13.76 -5.03
CA GLU A 117 -14.53 -15.05 -5.33
C GLU A 117 -15.96 -14.91 -5.85
N ASP A 118 -16.63 -13.81 -5.50
CA ASP A 118 -18.00 -13.47 -5.90
C ASP A 118 -18.06 -12.58 -7.17
N ASP A 119 -16.95 -12.48 -7.91
CA ASP A 119 -16.78 -11.60 -9.08
C ASP A 119 -17.09 -10.11 -8.77
N GLN A 120 -16.80 -9.68 -7.55
CA GLN A 120 -16.93 -8.28 -7.18
C GLN A 120 -15.57 -7.58 -7.13
N PRO A 121 -15.45 -6.32 -7.58
CA PRO A 121 -14.19 -5.57 -7.58
C PRO A 121 -13.89 -5.08 -6.17
N LYS A 122 -13.33 -5.94 -5.34
CA LYS A 122 -13.09 -5.67 -3.92
C LYS A 122 -11.61 -5.66 -3.52
N ILE A 123 -10.74 -6.31 -4.29
CA ILE A 123 -9.34 -6.49 -3.91
C ILE A 123 -8.49 -5.36 -4.49
N PRO A 124 -8.10 -4.35 -3.70
CA PRO A 124 -7.31 -3.23 -4.20
C PRO A 124 -5.88 -3.68 -4.50
N ARG A 125 -5.39 -3.43 -5.70
CA ARG A 125 -4.09 -3.88 -6.19
C ARG A 125 -3.08 -2.75 -6.35
N VAL A 126 -3.50 -1.65 -6.92
CA VAL A 126 -2.65 -0.50 -7.23
C VAL A 126 -3.45 0.79 -7.16
N VAL A 127 -2.79 1.86 -6.77
CA VAL A 127 -3.33 3.22 -6.79
C VAL A 127 -2.43 4.11 -7.65
N ILE A 128 -3.05 4.84 -8.56
CA ILE A 128 -2.42 5.92 -9.32
C ILE A 128 -2.91 7.25 -8.73
N VAL A 129 -1.98 8.09 -8.32
CA VAL A 129 -2.26 9.44 -7.79
C VAL A 129 -1.98 10.46 -8.88
N ARG A 130 -2.98 11.26 -9.21
CA ARG A 130 -2.87 12.31 -10.22
C ARG A 130 -3.29 13.66 -9.67
N ASN A 131 -2.55 14.69 -10.05
CA ASN A 131 -2.86 16.08 -9.76
C ASN A 131 -2.79 16.92 -11.05
N ARG A 132 -2.87 18.25 -10.90
CA ARG A 132 -2.79 19.19 -12.05
C ARG A 132 -1.46 19.12 -12.80
N GLN A 133 -0.40 18.57 -12.20
CA GLN A 133 0.92 18.43 -12.82
C GLN A 133 1.11 17.08 -13.52
N GLY A 134 0.14 16.19 -13.40
CA GLY A 134 0.13 14.85 -13.96
C GLY A 134 0.20 13.75 -12.91
N ILE A 135 0.74 12.60 -13.30
CA ILE A 135 0.89 11.44 -12.40
C ILE A 135 2.02 11.71 -11.41
N SER A 136 1.69 11.74 -10.12
CA SER A 136 2.66 11.93 -9.03
C SER A 136 3.17 10.61 -8.48
N GLU A 137 2.31 9.60 -8.33
CA GLU A 137 2.65 8.33 -7.70
C GLU A 137 1.90 7.16 -8.35
N VAL A 138 2.55 6.00 -8.37
CA VAL A 138 1.93 4.70 -8.65
C VAL A 138 2.40 3.75 -7.56
N ARG A 139 1.48 3.22 -6.76
CA ARG A 139 1.80 2.38 -5.61
C ARG A 139 0.98 1.11 -5.58
N GLY A 140 1.64 -0.01 -5.26
CA GLY A 140 0.97 -1.25 -4.91
C GLY A 140 0.21 -1.12 -3.57
N VAL A 141 -0.92 -1.80 -3.45
CA VAL A 141 -1.75 -1.77 -2.24
C VAL A 141 -1.53 -3.02 -1.40
N ALA A 142 -1.47 -4.19 -2.05
CA ALA A 142 -1.29 -5.47 -1.41
C ALA A 142 0.15 -5.76 -1.14
N LYS A 143 0.77 -6.16 -0.21
CA LYS A 143 2.17 -6.53 0.11
C LYS A 143 3.24 -5.48 -0.28
N GLN A 144 3.76 -4.78 0.70
CA GLN A 144 5.09 -4.13 0.71
C GLN A 144 5.29 -2.91 -0.19
N GLU A 145 4.27 -2.16 -0.56
CA GLU A 145 4.37 -0.96 -1.41
C GLU A 145 4.90 -1.23 -2.84
N ASN A 146 5.36 -2.43 -3.12
CA ASN A 146 5.82 -2.82 -4.44
C ASN A 146 4.62 -3.13 -5.32
N LEU A 147 4.74 -2.75 -6.59
CA LEU A 147 3.79 -3.18 -7.60
C LEU A 147 3.81 -4.71 -7.66
N ASP A 148 2.63 -5.29 -7.49
CA ASP A 148 2.39 -6.69 -7.69
C ASP A 148 2.82 -7.09 -9.12
N PRO A 149 3.69 -8.08 -9.32
CA PRO A 149 4.19 -8.45 -10.63
C PRO A 149 3.08 -8.88 -11.60
N TYR A 150 1.94 -9.38 -11.09
CA TYR A 150 0.83 -9.84 -11.92
C TYR A 150 0.04 -8.72 -12.58
N ILE A 151 0.01 -7.52 -12.01
CA ILE A 151 -0.74 -6.39 -12.54
C ILE A 151 0.12 -5.38 -13.32
N GLY A 152 1.39 -5.66 -13.53
CA GLY A 152 2.30 -4.75 -14.22
C GLY A 152 1.81 -4.33 -15.61
N ASN A 153 1.19 -5.25 -16.37
CA ASN A 153 0.64 -4.95 -17.70
C ASN A 153 -0.58 -4.02 -17.61
N ILE A 154 -1.49 -4.28 -16.65
CA ILE A 154 -2.68 -3.45 -16.41
C ILE A 154 -2.29 -2.01 -16.08
N VAL A 155 -1.25 -1.84 -15.27
CA VAL A 155 -0.71 -0.51 -14.96
C VAL A 155 -0.12 0.16 -16.18
N LYS A 156 0.64 -0.57 -17.02
CA LYS A 156 1.20 -0.02 -18.27
C LYS A 156 0.11 0.43 -19.24
N GLU A 157 -0.93 -0.38 -19.42
CA GLU A 157 -2.08 -0.03 -20.25
C GLU A 157 -2.75 1.24 -19.74
N LYS A 158 -2.97 1.32 -18.42
CA LYS A 158 -3.55 2.51 -17.79
C LYS A 158 -2.67 3.74 -17.94
N LEU A 159 -1.36 3.61 -17.78
CA LEU A 159 -0.42 4.71 -18.01
C LEU A 159 -0.42 5.16 -19.48
N ALA A 160 -0.59 4.25 -20.43
CA ALA A 160 -0.70 4.58 -21.85
C ALA A 160 -1.94 5.43 -22.16
N GLU A 161 -3.07 5.20 -21.47
CA GLU A 161 -4.28 6.03 -21.60
C GLU A 161 -4.01 7.50 -21.25
N PHE A 162 -3.08 7.79 -20.35
CA PHE A 162 -2.68 9.15 -19.99
C PHE A 162 -1.72 9.82 -20.98
N GLY A 163 -1.37 9.15 -22.07
CA GLY A 163 -0.57 9.69 -23.18
C GLY A 163 0.79 10.22 -22.74
N GLN A 164 1.02 11.52 -22.89
CA GLN A 164 2.31 12.15 -22.55
C GLN A 164 2.62 12.13 -21.04
N GLU A 165 1.60 12.22 -20.18
CA GLU A 165 1.79 12.15 -18.73
C GLU A 165 2.30 10.77 -18.30
N GLY A 166 1.68 9.70 -18.84
CA GLY A 166 2.12 8.33 -18.57
C GLY A 166 3.58 8.09 -19.02
N LYS A 167 3.94 8.53 -20.22
CA LYS A 167 5.31 8.41 -20.74
C LYS A 167 6.33 9.15 -19.86
N LYS A 168 6.00 10.35 -19.41
CA LYS A 168 6.87 11.12 -18.48
C LYS A 168 7.05 10.39 -17.16
N PHE A 169 5.98 9.84 -16.61
CA PHE A 169 6.04 9.08 -15.37
C PHE A 169 6.88 7.81 -15.52
N GLU A 170 6.68 7.03 -16.59
CA GLU A 170 7.46 5.81 -16.85
C GLU A 170 8.96 6.13 -16.99
N LYS A 171 9.32 7.18 -17.74
CA LYS A 171 10.70 7.61 -17.86
C LYS A 171 11.28 7.96 -16.50
N LYS A 172 10.61 8.82 -15.71
CA LYS A 172 11.06 9.19 -14.36
C LYS A 172 11.22 7.97 -13.45
N SER A 173 10.28 7.03 -13.50
CA SER A 173 10.33 5.79 -12.71
C SER A 173 11.53 4.93 -13.09
N ASN A 174 11.83 4.80 -14.40
CA ASN A 174 12.97 4.04 -14.88
C ASN A 174 14.30 4.71 -14.52
N ASP A 175 14.39 6.04 -14.66
CA ASP A 175 15.58 6.81 -14.26
C ASP A 175 15.87 6.63 -12.76
N MET A 176 14.82 6.68 -11.91
CA MET A 176 14.96 6.44 -10.46
C MET A 176 15.41 5.01 -10.14
N LYS A 177 14.90 4.00 -10.84
CA LYS A 177 15.35 2.61 -10.66
C LYS A 177 16.84 2.46 -11.05
N GLN A 178 17.27 3.08 -12.13
CA GLN A 178 18.69 3.06 -12.55
C GLN A 178 19.57 3.74 -11.51
N LEU A 179 19.17 4.92 -10.99
CA LEU A 179 19.92 5.60 -9.93
C LEU A 179 20.05 4.73 -8.68
N THR A 180 18.96 4.08 -8.25
CA THR A 180 19.00 3.17 -7.09
C THR A 180 19.94 1.99 -7.31
N LEU A 181 19.97 1.43 -8.54
CA LEU A 181 20.89 0.36 -8.88
C LEU A 181 22.35 0.84 -8.90
N ILE A 182 22.61 2.04 -9.40
CA ILE A 182 23.95 2.66 -9.39
C ILE A 182 24.40 2.89 -7.94
N GLU A 183 23.55 3.48 -7.10
CA GLU A 183 23.86 3.69 -5.69
C GLU A 183 24.13 2.37 -4.95
N ALA A 184 23.36 1.32 -5.23
CA ALA A 184 23.59 0.00 -4.64
C ALA A 184 24.94 -0.59 -5.10
N LYS A 185 25.29 -0.47 -6.38
CA LYS A 185 26.60 -0.90 -6.90
C LYS A 185 27.74 -0.13 -6.26
N MET A 186 27.64 1.20 -6.17
CA MET A 186 28.65 2.04 -5.52
C MET A 186 28.84 1.66 -4.04
N ARG A 187 27.75 1.42 -3.31
CA ARG A 187 27.79 1.00 -1.90
C ARG A 187 28.48 -0.35 -1.71
N ASN A 188 28.30 -1.26 -2.68
CA ASN A 188 28.92 -2.59 -2.64
C ASN A 188 30.31 -2.62 -3.29
N GLN A 189 30.92 -1.47 -3.63
CA GLN A 189 32.24 -1.36 -4.29
C GLN A 189 32.35 -2.14 -5.61
N GLN A 190 31.23 -2.34 -6.30
CA GLN A 190 31.21 -2.99 -7.62
C GLN A 190 31.55 -1.96 -8.70
N GLU A 191 32.36 -2.38 -9.70
CA GLU A 191 32.67 -1.52 -10.84
C GLU A 191 31.39 -1.17 -11.62
N LEU A 192 31.23 0.13 -11.92
CA LEU A 192 30.17 0.64 -12.76
C LEU A 192 30.58 0.46 -14.21
N ASN A 193 29.95 -0.47 -14.93
CA ASN A 193 30.13 -0.56 -16.38
C ASN A 193 29.47 0.68 -17.01
N LYS A 194 30.24 1.36 -17.89
CA LYS A 194 29.72 2.42 -18.75
C LYS A 194 28.96 1.75 -19.91
N GLU A 195 27.63 1.73 -19.86
CA GLU A 195 26.77 1.55 -21.02
C GLU A 195 26.21 2.89 -21.47
#